data_d28aa53e362dce474b30f320e789750a
#
_entry.id   d28aa53e362dce474b30f320e789750a
#
_cell.length_a   1.000
_cell.length_b   1.000
_cell.length_c   1.000
_cell.angle_alpha   90.00
_cell.angle_beta   90.00
_cell.angle_gamma   90.00
#
_symmetry.space_group_name_H-M   'P 1'
#
loop_
_entity.id
_entity.type
_entity.pdbx_description
1 polymer ?
#
loop_
_entity_poly.entity_id
_entity_poly.type
_entity_poly.pdbx_seq_one_letter_code
_entity_poly.pdbx_strand_id
1 'polypeptide(L)'
;MKKLLISCLVFLGGFISVHGQVYTGAAYYPEHTDKEQVEKDARLMKEAHFNIARMGDFAWHSMEPKDGAFTLEWLDHAIRTLSQHGIQSLLCTPTAAIPKWMHDAHLDIMIMGADGQRKPYGRRRHACLNNKDYRQYCTRITRTLAERYKDNKSVIGFQIDNELATEEPYCYCPECLKKFQLWLKKKYQTVEALNKAWGTVFWSETLDNFEQVWLPHRMDNPGIYLDYQRFYSDVALEFFRMQRDVVKAVAPGMTVTTNIGGSGFVTTMNLYELADECDVLSFDNYPVNVTLEHLYGNDIGHPFDPAMTSFAMQIIRGGKSRSIWVPEAQIGRTALTQKEIVKEGYPRLWNHQQLAYGCRLSTFFPFRSFDSGHEHLMAGVMESDNVKRSKFYEAQQIAKELQEIYARTGEM
;
A
#
# COMPACT_ATOMS: atom_id res chain seq x y z
N MET A 1 11.85 15.85 -59.78
CA MET A 1 12.41 15.73 -58.39
C MET A 1 11.49 16.48 -57.42
N LYS A 2 10.56 15.77 -56.82
CA LYS A 2 9.66 16.32 -55.79
C LYS A 2 10.19 15.93 -54.40
N LYS A 3 10.60 16.95 -53.62
CA LYS A 3 11.03 16.74 -52.21
C LYS A 3 9.80 16.54 -51.35
N LEU A 4 9.70 15.39 -50.73
CA LEU A 4 8.70 15.08 -49.69
C LEU A 4 9.23 15.62 -48.35
N LEU A 5 8.57 16.63 -47.81
CA LEU A 5 8.76 17.12 -46.44
C LEU A 5 7.96 16.20 -45.51
N ILE A 6 8.63 15.37 -44.75
CA ILE A 6 8.03 14.65 -43.63
C ILE A 6 8.07 15.56 -42.41
N SER A 7 6.89 16.06 -42.00
CA SER A 7 6.71 16.84 -40.79
C SER A 7 6.61 15.86 -39.59
N CYS A 8 7.67 15.75 -38.81
CA CYS A 8 7.62 15.07 -37.53
C CYS A 8 6.92 15.95 -36.50
N LEU A 9 5.65 15.66 -36.25
CA LEU A 9 4.95 16.18 -35.08
C LEU A 9 5.50 15.49 -33.84
N VAL A 10 6.41 16.18 -33.13
CA VAL A 10 6.83 15.79 -31.79
C VAL A 10 5.69 16.15 -30.85
N PHE A 11 4.93 15.15 -30.40
CA PHE A 11 4.04 15.30 -29.27
C PHE A 11 4.90 15.50 -28.01
N LEU A 12 5.12 16.72 -27.61
CA LEU A 12 5.56 17.09 -26.27
C LEU A 12 4.40 16.85 -25.31
N GLY A 13 4.18 15.60 -24.94
CA GLY A 13 3.42 15.26 -23.75
C GLY A 13 4.17 15.84 -22.54
N GLY A 14 3.63 16.93 -21.98
CA GLY A 14 4.17 17.50 -20.75
C GLY A 14 4.07 16.47 -19.63
N PHE A 15 5.15 15.73 -19.40
CA PHE A 15 5.34 15.03 -18.15
C PHE A 15 5.32 16.10 -17.05
N ILE A 16 4.29 16.09 -16.20
CA ILE A 16 4.33 16.81 -14.95
C ILE A 16 5.43 16.11 -14.15
N SER A 17 6.63 16.69 -14.20
CA SER A 17 7.77 16.21 -13.46
C SER A 17 7.46 16.37 -11.98
N VAL A 18 7.17 15.27 -11.28
CA VAL A 18 7.12 15.18 -9.81
C VAL A 18 8.53 15.43 -9.22
N HIS A 19 9.49 15.78 -10.06
CA HIS A 19 10.94 15.82 -9.81
C HIS A 19 11.47 17.09 -9.13
N GLY A 20 10.62 17.99 -8.67
CA GLY A 20 11.07 19.26 -8.09
C GLY A 20 10.67 19.52 -6.63
N GLN A 21 10.07 18.57 -5.91
CA GLN A 21 9.51 18.82 -4.58
C GLN A 21 9.64 17.61 -3.65
N VAL A 22 9.89 17.88 -2.35
CA VAL A 22 9.70 16.90 -1.27
C VAL A 22 8.31 17.07 -0.68
N TYR A 23 7.61 15.96 -0.56
CA TYR A 23 6.29 15.88 0.05
C TYR A 23 6.41 15.41 1.50
N THR A 24 5.87 16.20 2.42
CA THR A 24 5.75 15.85 3.84
C THR A 24 4.32 16.11 4.29
N GLY A 25 3.70 15.15 4.93
CA GLY A 25 2.31 15.27 5.33
C GLY A 25 1.84 14.13 6.22
N ALA A 26 0.59 13.71 6.06
CA ALA A 26 0.04 12.61 6.85
C ALA A 26 -1.01 11.80 6.09
N ALA A 27 -1.22 10.55 6.53
CA ALA A 27 -2.41 9.79 6.20
C ALA A 27 -3.62 10.45 6.89
N TYR A 28 -4.65 10.75 6.11
CA TYR A 28 -5.79 11.54 6.55
C TYR A 28 -7.10 10.85 6.17
N TYR A 29 -8.04 10.82 7.11
CA TYR A 29 -9.30 10.09 7.03
C TYR A 29 -10.48 11.05 7.16
N PRO A 30 -10.77 11.88 6.13
CA PRO A 30 -11.85 12.86 6.17
C PRO A 30 -13.25 12.22 6.26
N GLU A 31 -13.38 10.94 5.89
CA GLU A 31 -14.62 10.16 6.07
C GLU A 31 -15.00 9.90 7.54
N HIS A 32 -14.06 10.12 8.47
CA HIS A 32 -14.31 9.98 9.92
C HIS A 32 -14.77 11.28 10.57
N THR A 33 -14.82 12.39 9.82
CA THR A 33 -15.10 13.72 10.40
C THR A 33 -16.18 14.46 9.61
N ASP A 34 -16.64 15.59 10.12
CA ASP A 34 -17.51 16.51 9.42
C ASP A 34 -16.72 17.54 8.59
N LYS A 35 -17.44 18.31 7.77
CA LYS A 35 -16.83 19.33 6.91
C LYS A 35 -16.13 20.44 7.69
N GLU A 36 -16.63 20.81 8.87
CA GLU A 36 -16.03 21.83 9.71
C GLU A 36 -14.68 21.38 10.26
N GLN A 37 -14.57 20.09 10.62
CA GLN A 37 -13.33 19.52 11.08
C GLN A 37 -12.31 19.41 9.92
N VAL A 38 -12.73 19.08 8.70
CA VAL A 38 -11.86 19.08 7.50
C VAL A 38 -11.23 20.45 7.28
N GLU A 39 -12.01 21.54 7.44
CA GLU A 39 -11.49 22.91 7.34
C GLU A 39 -10.47 23.25 8.44
N LYS A 40 -10.71 22.78 9.68
CA LYS A 40 -9.76 22.95 10.79
C LYS A 40 -8.48 22.17 10.53
N ASP A 41 -8.61 20.94 10.06
CA ASP A 41 -7.47 20.06 9.77
C ASP A 41 -6.59 20.59 8.66
N ALA A 42 -7.17 21.12 7.59
CA ALA A 42 -6.42 21.75 6.51
C ALA A 42 -5.59 22.94 7.00
N ARG A 43 -6.13 23.77 7.91
CA ARG A 43 -5.39 24.86 8.54
C ARG A 43 -4.24 24.35 9.42
N LEU A 44 -4.49 23.31 10.22
CA LEU A 44 -3.47 22.71 11.07
C LEU A 44 -2.35 22.03 10.26
N MET A 45 -2.70 21.33 9.18
CA MET A 45 -1.73 20.74 8.25
C MET A 45 -0.87 21.81 7.60
N LYS A 46 -1.47 22.93 7.16
CA LYS A 46 -0.72 24.07 6.61
C LYS A 46 0.21 24.67 7.66
N GLU A 47 -0.24 24.85 8.90
CA GLU A 47 0.58 25.31 10.01
C GLU A 47 1.75 24.37 10.28
N ALA A 48 1.52 23.05 10.17
CA ALA A 48 2.54 22.01 10.28
C ALA A 48 3.50 21.95 9.06
N HIS A 49 3.40 22.85 8.11
CA HIS A 49 4.15 22.85 6.83
C HIS A 49 3.90 21.59 5.97
N PHE A 50 2.78 20.92 6.15
CA PHE A 50 2.42 19.79 5.30
C PHE A 50 1.98 20.27 3.91
N ASN A 51 2.39 19.51 2.88
CA ASN A 51 2.07 19.79 1.49
C ASN A 51 1.44 18.59 0.77
N ILE A 52 1.18 17.49 1.47
CA ILE A 52 0.53 16.28 0.97
C ILE A 52 -0.38 15.67 2.04
N ALA A 53 -1.51 15.09 1.60
CA ALA A 53 -2.34 14.20 2.40
C ALA A 53 -2.62 12.91 1.62
N ARG A 54 -2.46 11.76 2.25
CA ARG A 54 -2.83 10.45 1.70
C ARG A 54 -4.21 10.07 2.21
N MET A 55 -5.14 9.69 1.32
CA MET A 55 -6.56 9.50 1.67
C MET A 55 -7.22 8.34 0.94
N GLY A 56 -8.22 7.72 1.58
CA GLY A 56 -9.20 6.87 0.94
C GLY A 56 -8.92 5.36 0.95
N ASP A 57 -7.88 4.90 1.61
CA ASP A 57 -7.42 3.50 1.63
C ASP A 57 -8.43 2.50 2.22
N PHE A 58 -9.32 2.93 3.12
CA PHE A 58 -10.35 2.07 3.73
C PHE A 58 -11.79 2.59 3.54
N ALA A 59 -11.97 3.63 2.74
CA ALA A 59 -13.22 4.38 2.63
C ALA A 59 -14.24 3.79 1.63
N TRP A 60 -14.17 2.49 1.26
CA TRP A 60 -15.03 1.94 0.21
C TRP A 60 -16.53 2.15 0.50
N HIS A 61 -16.97 1.86 1.72
CA HIS A 61 -18.39 2.07 2.07
C HIS A 61 -18.80 3.55 1.96
N SER A 62 -17.93 4.48 2.36
CA SER A 62 -18.19 5.92 2.23
C SER A 62 -18.19 6.39 0.76
N MET A 63 -17.43 5.71 -0.11
CA MET A 63 -17.41 5.97 -1.55
C MET A 63 -18.57 5.31 -2.29
N GLU A 64 -18.99 4.12 -1.84
CA GLU A 64 -20.03 3.30 -2.45
C GLU A 64 -20.87 2.60 -1.36
N PRO A 65 -21.82 3.32 -0.73
CA PRO A 65 -22.63 2.81 0.38
C PRO A 65 -23.58 1.68 -0.01
N LYS A 66 -23.92 1.57 -1.29
CA LYS A 66 -24.70 0.49 -1.89
C LYS A 66 -24.11 0.15 -3.24
N ASP A 67 -24.31 -1.06 -3.70
CA ASP A 67 -23.83 -1.55 -5.00
C ASP A 67 -24.19 -0.58 -6.14
N GLY A 68 -23.16 -0.02 -6.79
CA GLY A 68 -23.27 0.93 -7.89
C GLY A 68 -23.68 2.36 -7.51
N ALA A 69 -23.96 2.65 -6.24
CA ALA A 69 -24.33 4.00 -5.78
C ALA A 69 -23.12 4.72 -5.18
N PHE A 70 -22.49 5.57 -5.97
CA PHE A 70 -21.29 6.30 -5.56
C PHE A 70 -21.61 7.64 -4.89
N THR A 71 -20.91 7.94 -3.80
CA THR A 71 -21.01 9.17 -3.00
C THR A 71 -19.61 9.72 -2.72
N LEU A 72 -19.08 10.54 -3.64
CA LEU A 72 -17.70 11.04 -3.60
C LEU A 72 -17.60 12.53 -3.23
N GLU A 73 -18.72 13.20 -2.93
CA GLU A 73 -18.78 14.64 -2.66
C GLU A 73 -18.00 15.04 -1.39
N TRP A 74 -17.91 14.15 -0.41
CA TRP A 74 -17.10 14.34 0.78
C TRP A 74 -15.59 14.36 0.45
N LEU A 75 -15.16 13.47 -0.46
CA LEU A 75 -13.76 13.40 -0.91
C LEU A 75 -13.41 14.59 -1.78
N ASP A 76 -14.33 15.03 -2.70
CA ASP A 76 -14.17 16.27 -3.45
C ASP A 76 -14.00 17.48 -2.55
N HIS A 77 -14.82 17.54 -1.47
CA HIS A 77 -14.72 18.61 -0.48
C HIS A 77 -13.35 18.60 0.21
N ALA A 78 -12.90 17.44 0.68
CA ALA A 78 -11.60 17.31 1.33
C ALA A 78 -10.45 17.71 0.40
N ILE A 79 -10.38 17.20 -0.83
CA ILE A 79 -9.36 17.54 -1.82
C ILE A 79 -9.35 19.05 -2.10
N ARG A 80 -10.52 19.65 -2.33
CA ARG A 80 -10.63 21.08 -2.60
C ARG A 80 -10.16 21.93 -1.41
N THR A 81 -10.59 21.58 -0.20
CA THR A 81 -10.21 22.28 1.03
C THR A 81 -8.71 22.21 1.27
N LEU A 82 -8.12 21.03 1.16
CA LEU A 82 -6.67 20.83 1.26
C LEU A 82 -5.91 21.64 0.21
N SER A 83 -6.37 21.59 -1.04
CA SER A 83 -5.77 22.34 -2.17
C SER A 83 -5.76 23.86 -1.95
N GLN A 84 -6.81 24.43 -1.36
CA GLN A 84 -6.87 25.86 -1.00
C GLN A 84 -5.82 26.26 0.04
N HIS A 85 -5.31 25.28 0.81
CA HIS A 85 -4.23 25.47 1.76
C HIS A 85 -2.84 25.07 1.22
N GLY A 86 -2.74 24.74 -0.08
CA GLY A 86 -1.49 24.34 -0.73
C GLY A 86 -1.09 22.89 -0.48
N ILE A 87 -2.05 22.05 -0.05
CA ILE A 87 -1.82 20.64 0.26
C ILE A 87 -2.37 19.79 -0.90
N GLN A 88 -1.52 18.98 -1.52
CA GLN A 88 -1.89 18.04 -2.57
C GLN A 88 -2.42 16.73 -1.99
N SER A 89 -2.94 15.85 -2.82
CA SER A 89 -3.56 14.58 -2.40
C SER A 89 -2.91 13.40 -3.12
N LEU A 90 -2.55 12.36 -2.36
CA LEU A 90 -2.31 11.01 -2.86
C LEU A 90 -3.56 10.18 -2.53
N LEU A 91 -4.29 9.74 -3.56
CA LEU A 91 -5.50 8.96 -3.37
C LEU A 91 -5.19 7.47 -3.33
N CYS A 92 -5.91 6.73 -2.49
CA CYS A 92 -5.80 5.27 -2.42
C CYS A 92 -7.03 4.62 -3.05
N THR A 93 -6.85 3.46 -3.71
CA THR A 93 -7.98 2.59 -4.00
C THR A 93 -8.39 1.86 -2.72
N PRO A 94 -9.69 1.82 -2.34
CA PRO A 94 -10.14 1.36 -1.03
C PRO A 94 -10.24 -0.16 -0.92
N THR A 95 -9.53 -0.88 -1.77
CA THR A 95 -9.76 -2.30 -2.00
C THR A 95 -9.31 -3.21 -0.87
N ALA A 96 -8.51 -2.72 0.08
CA ALA A 96 -8.11 -3.48 1.26
C ALA A 96 -9.27 -3.81 2.23
N ALA A 97 -10.38 -3.05 2.20
CA ALA A 97 -11.52 -3.23 3.10
C ALA A 97 -12.84 -3.20 2.34
N ILE A 98 -13.46 -4.37 2.14
CA ILE A 98 -14.74 -4.48 1.42
C ILE A 98 -15.93 -3.99 2.25
N PRO A 99 -16.93 -3.36 1.64
CA PRO A 99 -18.16 -2.97 2.34
C PRO A 99 -19.05 -4.18 2.65
N LYS A 100 -19.90 -4.04 3.69
CA LYS A 100 -20.78 -5.12 4.16
C LYS A 100 -21.73 -5.63 3.09
N TRP A 101 -22.26 -4.75 2.23
CA TRP A 101 -23.18 -5.15 1.17
C TRP A 101 -22.53 -6.11 0.15
N MET A 102 -21.23 -5.95 -0.12
CA MET A 102 -20.48 -6.84 -1.01
C MET A 102 -20.29 -8.22 -0.39
N HIS A 103 -19.93 -8.26 0.91
CA HIS A 103 -19.85 -9.52 1.64
C HIS A 103 -21.20 -10.29 1.61
N ASP A 104 -22.32 -9.58 1.86
CA ASP A 104 -23.63 -10.21 1.96
C ASP A 104 -24.14 -10.72 0.61
N ALA A 105 -23.74 -10.08 -0.49
CA ALA A 105 -24.05 -10.52 -1.83
C ALA A 105 -23.18 -11.72 -2.29
N HIS A 106 -21.94 -11.83 -1.78
CA HIS A 106 -20.93 -12.77 -2.28
C HIS A 106 -20.09 -13.35 -1.13
N LEU A 107 -20.64 -14.31 -0.39
CA LEU A 107 -19.94 -14.95 0.74
C LEU A 107 -18.64 -15.67 0.34
N ASP A 108 -18.53 -16.07 -0.92
CA ASP A 108 -17.34 -16.73 -1.48
C ASP A 108 -16.17 -15.79 -1.78
N ILE A 109 -16.37 -14.47 -1.69
CA ILE A 109 -15.31 -13.46 -1.76
C ILE A 109 -14.29 -13.65 -0.64
N MET A 110 -14.72 -14.08 0.54
CA MET A 110 -13.87 -14.16 1.72
C MET A 110 -12.75 -15.18 1.55
N ILE A 111 -11.56 -14.84 2.04
CA ILE A 111 -10.42 -15.77 2.14
C ILE A 111 -10.85 -17.04 2.90
N MET A 112 -10.44 -18.19 2.40
CA MET A 112 -10.54 -19.47 3.10
C MET A 112 -9.19 -19.77 3.74
N GLY A 113 -9.20 -20.05 5.05
CA GLY A 113 -8.03 -20.50 5.77
C GLY A 113 -7.62 -21.94 5.42
N ALA A 114 -6.44 -22.37 5.86
CA ALA A 114 -5.98 -23.76 5.69
C ALA A 114 -6.86 -24.79 6.42
N ASP A 115 -7.65 -24.32 7.39
CA ASP A 115 -8.68 -25.12 8.10
C ASP A 115 -9.96 -25.34 7.27
N GLY A 116 -10.02 -24.82 6.05
CA GLY A 116 -11.20 -24.89 5.19
C GLY A 116 -12.33 -23.92 5.57
N GLN A 117 -12.13 -23.07 6.58
CA GLN A 117 -13.13 -22.09 6.99
C GLN A 117 -12.91 -20.75 6.30
N ARG A 118 -14.00 -20.12 5.86
CA ARG A 118 -13.92 -18.75 5.36
C ARG A 118 -13.76 -17.77 6.51
N LYS A 119 -12.92 -16.75 6.30
CA LYS A 119 -12.74 -15.67 7.29
C LYS A 119 -14.06 -14.91 7.47
N PRO A 120 -14.39 -14.52 8.72
CA PRO A 120 -15.58 -13.70 8.98
C PRO A 120 -15.40 -12.30 8.44
N TYR A 121 -16.52 -11.60 8.19
CA TYR A 121 -16.51 -10.17 7.92
C TYR A 121 -16.03 -9.35 9.13
N GLY A 122 -15.49 -8.17 8.90
CA GLY A 122 -15.16 -7.19 9.95
C GLY A 122 -13.67 -6.90 10.12
N ARG A 123 -12.84 -7.28 9.15
CA ARG A 123 -11.42 -6.96 9.07
C ARG A 123 -11.07 -6.37 7.70
N ARG A 124 -9.81 -6.00 7.51
CA ARG A 124 -9.22 -5.64 6.21
C ARG A 124 -8.46 -6.82 5.61
N ARG A 125 -8.15 -6.78 4.32
CA ARG A 125 -7.38 -7.80 3.57
C ARG A 125 -7.93 -9.24 3.72
N HIS A 126 -9.24 -9.36 3.81
CA HIS A 126 -9.93 -10.63 4.03
C HIS A 126 -10.66 -11.14 2.77
N ALA A 127 -10.52 -10.45 1.64
CA ALA A 127 -11.06 -10.88 0.36
C ALA A 127 -10.03 -11.66 -0.47
N CYS A 128 -10.48 -12.71 -1.15
CA CYS A 128 -9.63 -13.54 -2.01
C CYS A 128 -9.24 -12.80 -3.28
N LEU A 129 -7.96 -12.55 -3.50
CA LEU A 129 -7.43 -11.86 -4.68
C LEU A 129 -7.72 -12.58 -6.01
N ASN A 130 -8.09 -13.86 -5.96
CA ASN A 130 -8.48 -14.66 -7.11
C ASN A 130 -9.97 -14.67 -7.40
N ASN A 131 -10.80 -14.16 -6.46
CA ASN A 131 -12.26 -14.14 -6.66
C ASN A 131 -12.64 -13.18 -7.79
N LYS A 132 -13.45 -13.65 -8.77
CA LYS A 132 -13.80 -12.90 -9.98
C LYS A 132 -14.69 -11.68 -9.68
N ASP A 133 -15.63 -11.83 -8.75
CA ASP A 133 -16.59 -10.77 -8.42
C ASP A 133 -15.89 -9.65 -7.66
N TYR A 134 -15.03 -10.00 -6.69
CA TYR A 134 -14.17 -9.02 -6.02
C TYR A 134 -13.30 -8.24 -7.01
N ARG A 135 -12.65 -8.90 -7.96
CA ARG A 135 -11.85 -8.23 -9.00
C ARG A 135 -12.68 -7.28 -9.87
N GLN A 136 -13.92 -7.64 -10.19
CA GLN A 136 -14.82 -6.75 -10.94
C GLN A 136 -15.17 -5.50 -10.13
N TYR A 137 -15.50 -5.66 -8.86
CA TYR A 137 -15.74 -4.54 -7.95
C TYR A 137 -14.51 -3.63 -7.77
N CYS A 138 -13.33 -4.22 -7.58
CA CYS A 138 -12.07 -3.47 -7.52
C CYS A 138 -11.81 -2.67 -8.81
N THR A 139 -12.01 -3.28 -9.97
CA THR A 139 -11.89 -2.62 -11.28
C THR A 139 -12.86 -1.45 -11.40
N ARG A 140 -14.11 -1.62 -10.95
CA ARG A 140 -15.16 -0.59 -11.01
C ARG A 140 -14.82 0.63 -10.14
N ILE A 141 -14.53 0.40 -8.86
CA ILE A 141 -14.21 1.52 -7.94
C ILE A 141 -12.94 2.24 -8.38
N THR A 142 -11.90 1.51 -8.79
CA THR A 142 -10.66 2.10 -9.31
C THR A 142 -10.92 2.98 -10.54
N ARG A 143 -11.74 2.51 -11.49
CA ARG A 143 -12.15 3.27 -12.68
C ARG A 143 -12.92 4.53 -12.28
N THR A 144 -13.89 4.41 -11.39
CA THR A 144 -14.70 5.55 -10.90
C THR A 144 -13.83 6.65 -10.31
N LEU A 145 -12.85 6.27 -9.47
CA LEU A 145 -11.91 7.23 -8.89
C LEU A 145 -10.98 7.84 -9.95
N ALA A 146 -10.42 7.01 -10.83
CA ALA A 146 -9.53 7.49 -11.89
C ALA A 146 -10.25 8.47 -12.84
N GLU A 147 -11.46 8.16 -13.29
CA GLU A 147 -12.27 9.03 -14.16
C GLU A 147 -12.63 10.36 -13.50
N ARG A 148 -12.96 10.32 -12.19
CA ARG A 148 -13.33 11.52 -11.44
C ARG A 148 -12.15 12.47 -11.23
N TYR A 149 -10.96 11.95 -11.01
CA TYR A 149 -9.81 12.77 -10.60
C TYR A 149 -8.70 12.89 -11.65
N LYS A 150 -8.84 12.33 -12.86
CA LYS A 150 -7.82 12.35 -13.92
C LYS A 150 -7.32 13.75 -14.29
N ASP A 151 -8.16 14.77 -14.21
CA ASP A 151 -7.85 16.17 -14.58
C ASP A 151 -7.61 17.06 -13.35
N ASN A 152 -7.68 16.50 -12.14
CA ASN A 152 -7.50 17.25 -10.90
C ASN A 152 -6.01 17.38 -10.55
N LYS A 153 -5.46 18.57 -10.79
CA LYS A 153 -4.03 18.88 -10.56
C LYS A 153 -3.59 18.83 -9.11
N SER A 154 -4.53 18.80 -8.16
CA SER A 154 -4.23 18.64 -6.74
C SER A 154 -4.06 17.15 -6.34
N VAL A 155 -4.39 16.22 -7.23
CA VAL A 155 -4.15 14.79 -7.06
C VAL A 155 -2.87 14.42 -7.79
N ILE A 156 -1.85 13.97 -7.02
CA ILE A 156 -0.52 13.67 -7.58
C ILE A 156 -0.40 12.22 -8.09
N GLY A 157 -1.29 11.33 -7.67
CA GLY A 157 -1.24 9.92 -8.04
C GLY A 157 -2.21 9.07 -7.28
N PHE A 158 -2.13 7.76 -7.56
CA PHE A 158 -2.89 6.72 -6.90
C PHE A 158 -1.97 5.70 -6.22
N GLN A 159 -2.27 5.40 -4.96
CA GLN A 159 -1.80 4.21 -4.29
C GLN A 159 -2.84 3.11 -4.49
N ILE A 160 -2.42 2.01 -5.07
CA ILE A 160 -3.27 0.83 -5.25
C ILE A 160 -3.29 0.01 -3.97
N ASP A 161 -4.50 -0.22 -3.43
CA ASP A 161 -4.72 -1.02 -2.22
C ASP A 161 -3.97 -0.46 -0.99
N ASN A 162 -3.87 -1.22 0.07
CA ASN A 162 -3.06 -0.91 1.25
C ASN A 162 -2.33 -2.16 1.75
N GLU A 163 -0.99 -2.11 1.79
CA GLU A 163 -0.12 -3.19 2.25
C GLU A 163 -0.53 -4.55 1.67
N LEU A 164 -0.64 -4.59 0.35
CA LEU A 164 -1.12 -5.76 -0.38
C LEU A 164 -0.32 -7.02 -0.03
N ALA A 165 -1.01 -8.15 0.15
CA ALA A 165 -0.43 -9.46 0.44
C ALA A 165 0.40 -9.51 1.75
N THR A 166 -0.06 -8.83 2.81
CA THR A 166 0.57 -8.88 4.14
C THR A 166 -0.20 -9.76 5.12
N GLU A 167 -1.16 -9.29 5.87
CA GLU A 167 -1.77 -9.97 7.04
C GLU A 167 -2.33 -11.38 6.76
N GLU A 168 -3.05 -11.57 5.65
CA GLU A 168 -3.62 -12.85 5.23
C GLU A 168 -3.17 -13.14 3.80
N PRO A 169 -1.91 -13.52 3.59
CA PRO A 169 -1.33 -13.57 2.26
C PRO A 169 -1.86 -14.72 1.40
N TYR A 170 -2.47 -15.75 1.99
CA TYR A 170 -2.87 -16.97 1.28
C TYR A 170 -4.35 -17.28 1.43
N CYS A 171 -4.96 -17.83 0.38
CA CYS A 171 -6.35 -18.31 0.39
C CYS A 171 -6.41 -19.74 -0.11
N TYR A 172 -7.03 -20.62 0.66
CA TYR A 172 -7.13 -22.05 0.41
C TYR A 172 -8.46 -22.46 -0.24
N CYS A 173 -9.13 -21.54 -0.94
CA CYS A 173 -10.40 -21.85 -1.60
C CYS A 173 -10.21 -22.69 -2.88
N PRO A 174 -11.27 -23.38 -3.36
CA PRO A 174 -11.20 -24.21 -4.58
C PRO A 174 -10.72 -23.46 -5.83
N GLU A 175 -11.07 -22.18 -5.97
CA GLU A 175 -10.60 -21.35 -7.09
C GLU A 175 -9.08 -21.13 -7.03
N CYS A 176 -8.52 -20.91 -5.84
CA CYS A 176 -7.08 -20.79 -5.65
C CYS A 176 -6.36 -22.11 -5.95
N LEU A 177 -6.93 -23.26 -5.55
CA LEU A 177 -6.40 -24.58 -5.92
C LEU A 177 -6.34 -24.75 -7.44
N LYS A 178 -7.44 -24.51 -8.13
CA LYS A 178 -7.51 -24.62 -9.58
C LYS A 178 -6.50 -23.73 -10.29
N LYS A 179 -6.39 -22.47 -9.87
CA LYS A 179 -5.41 -21.53 -10.44
C LYS A 179 -3.98 -21.95 -10.15
N PHE A 180 -3.70 -22.49 -8.97
CA PHE A 180 -2.38 -23.02 -8.61
C PHE A 180 -1.99 -24.22 -9.49
N GLN A 181 -2.89 -25.17 -9.70
CA GLN A 181 -2.69 -26.31 -10.61
C GLN A 181 -2.35 -25.84 -12.03
N LEU A 182 -3.07 -24.84 -12.56
CA LEU A 182 -2.79 -24.25 -13.88
C LEU A 182 -1.44 -23.54 -13.92
N TRP A 183 -1.08 -22.82 -12.86
CA TRP A 183 0.21 -22.15 -12.71
C TRP A 183 1.36 -23.16 -12.72
N LEU A 184 1.24 -24.26 -11.99
CA LEU A 184 2.22 -25.34 -11.97
C LEU A 184 2.35 -26.02 -13.34
N LYS A 185 1.24 -26.26 -14.01
CA LYS A 185 1.25 -26.81 -15.36
C LYS A 185 1.99 -25.91 -16.35
N LYS A 186 1.82 -24.60 -16.23
CA LYS A 186 2.58 -23.62 -17.04
C LYS A 186 4.06 -23.62 -16.68
N LYS A 187 4.41 -23.76 -15.40
CA LYS A 187 5.80 -23.73 -14.92
C LYS A 187 6.58 -24.99 -15.28
N TYR A 188 6.01 -26.16 -15.00
CA TYR A 188 6.71 -27.45 -15.11
C TYR A 188 6.46 -28.19 -16.42
N GLN A 189 5.40 -27.87 -17.15
CA GLN A 189 4.99 -28.48 -18.41
C GLN A 189 4.51 -29.94 -18.26
N THR A 190 5.23 -30.78 -17.50
CA THR A 190 4.87 -32.18 -17.25
C THR A 190 4.83 -32.49 -15.75
N VAL A 191 4.05 -33.50 -15.36
CA VAL A 191 3.94 -33.93 -13.95
C VAL A 191 5.22 -34.60 -13.48
N GLU A 192 5.98 -35.26 -14.36
CA GLU A 192 7.27 -35.87 -14.05
C GLU A 192 8.29 -34.79 -13.68
N ALA A 193 8.31 -33.66 -14.40
CA ALA A 193 9.18 -32.54 -14.08
C ALA A 193 8.84 -31.91 -12.71
N LEU A 194 7.54 -31.79 -12.40
CA LEU A 194 7.04 -31.34 -11.11
C LEU A 194 7.46 -32.32 -10.01
N ASN A 195 7.19 -33.62 -10.16
CA ASN A 195 7.55 -34.67 -9.21
C ASN A 195 9.04 -34.67 -8.90
N LYS A 196 9.88 -34.54 -9.94
CA LYS A 196 11.34 -34.43 -9.79
C LYS A 196 11.73 -33.17 -9.00
N ALA A 197 11.13 -32.02 -9.30
CA ALA A 197 11.45 -30.76 -8.63
C ALA A 197 11.06 -30.76 -7.15
N TRP A 198 9.94 -31.37 -6.79
CA TRP A 198 9.46 -31.46 -5.42
C TRP A 198 10.03 -32.66 -4.66
N GLY A 199 10.64 -33.64 -5.34
CA GLY A 199 11.16 -34.86 -4.73
C GLY A 199 10.04 -35.76 -4.16
N THR A 200 8.92 -35.84 -4.87
CA THR A 200 7.68 -36.48 -4.38
C THR A 200 7.78 -37.99 -4.18
N VAL A 201 8.84 -38.62 -4.61
CA VAL A 201 9.14 -40.01 -4.28
C VAL A 201 9.30 -40.21 -2.77
N PHE A 202 9.71 -39.16 -2.07
CA PHE A 202 9.81 -39.15 -0.61
C PHE A 202 8.38 -39.21 -0.02
N TRP A 203 8.15 -40.06 0.92
CA TRP A 203 6.86 -40.34 1.58
C TRP A 203 5.69 -40.69 0.64
N SER A 204 5.99 -41.21 -0.57
CA SER A 204 4.98 -41.64 -1.52
C SER A 204 4.03 -40.50 -2.01
N GLU A 205 4.55 -39.30 -2.16
CA GLU A 205 3.79 -38.13 -2.62
C GLU A 205 3.74 -37.98 -4.15
N THR A 206 4.24 -39.00 -4.91
CA THR A 206 4.30 -38.94 -6.38
C THR A 206 2.93 -38.77 -6.99
N LEU A 207 2.80 -37.80 -7.88
CA LEU A 207 1.57 -37.44 -8.57
C LEU A 207 1.54 -38.03 -10.00
N ASP A 208 0.36 -38.46 -10.47
CA ASP A 208 0.14 -38.93 -11.83
C ASP A 208 -0.29 -37.78 -12.78
N ASN A 209 -0.87 -36.71 -12.24
CA ASN A 209 -1.34 -35.55 -12.98
C ASN A 209 -1.40 -34.29 -12.10
N PHE A 210 -1.57 -33.11 -12.73
CA PHE A 210 -1.62 -31.83 -12.00
C PHE A 210 -2.89 -31.66 -11.15
N GLU A 211 -3.97 -32.34 -11.46
CA GLU A 211 -5.25 -32.28 -10.75
C GLU A 211 -5.15 -32.93 -9.36
N GLN A 212 -4.14 -33.78 -9.12
CA GLN A 212 -3.85 -34.37 -7.79
C GLN A 212 -3.12 -33.42 -6.86
N VAL A 213 -2.63 -32.28 -7.36
CA VAL A 213 -1.97 -31.26 -6.51
C VAL A 213 -2.94 -30.71 -5.49
N TRP A 214 -2.48 -30.58 -4.25
CA TRP A 214 -3.20 -29.97 -3.12
C TRP A 214 -2.62 -28.60 -2.73
N LEU A 215 -3.33 -27.84 -1.90
CA LEU A 215 -2.79 -26.60 -1.32
C LEU A 215 -1.96 -26.94 -0.06
N PRO A 216 -0.72 -26.43 0.04
CA PRO A 216 0.20 -26.86 1.09
C PRO A 216 -0.19 -26.30 2.46
N HIS A 217 -0.02 -27.12 3.50
CA HIS A 217 -0.01 -26.70 4.89
C HIS A 217 1.41 -26.37 5.36
N ARG A 218 1.56 -25.67 6.49
CA ARG A 218 2.83 -25.10 6.95
C ARG A 218 4.00 -26.10 7.07
N MET A 219 3.74 -27.38 7.22
CA MET A 219 4.78 -28.41 7.40
C MET A 219 4.85 -29.40 6.24
N ASP A 220 4.23 -29.08 5.11
CA ASP A 220 4.26 -29.90 3.92
C ASP A 220 5.63 -29.87 3.21
N ASN A 221 5.72 -30.59 2.12
CA ASN A 221 6.87 -30.60 1.23
C ASN A 221 7.34 -29.17 0.91
N PRO A 222 8.62 -28.83 1.20
CA PRO A 222 9.13 -27.47 0.96
C PRO A 222 9.00 -26.98 -0.49
N GLY A 223 9.01 -27.90 -1.46
CA GLY A 223 8.86 -27.58 -2.88
C GLY A 223 7.48 -27.02 -3.19
N ILE A 224 6.42 -27.70 -2.74
CA ILE A 224 5.04 -27.24 -2.93
C ILE A 224 4.80 -25.92 -2.18
N TYR A 225 5.32 -25.81 -0.95
CA TYR A 225 5.16 -24.59 -0.16
C TYR A 225 5.81 -23.37 -0.84
N LEU A 226 7.05 -23.52 -1.31
CA LEU A 226 7.77 -22.47 -2.03
C LEU A 226 7.05 -22.08 -3.33
N ASP A 227 6.53 -23.05 -4.07
CA ASP A 227 5.78 -22.75 -5.29
C ASP A 227 4.44 -22.08 -5.00
N TYR A 228 3.79 -22.41 -3.89
CA TYR A 228 2.57 -21.72 -3.48
C TYR A 228 2.83 -20.25 -3.09
N GLN A 229 3.95 -19.98 -2.41
CA GLN A 229 4.39 -18.61 -2.13
C GLN A 229 4.65 -17.82 -3.43
N ARG A 230 5.33 -18.42 -4.40
CA ARG A 230 5.59 -17.80 -5.72
C ARG A 230 4.29 -17.55 -6.49
N PHE A 231 3.38 -18.53 -6.50
CA PHE A 231 2.06 -18.37 -7.09
C PHE A 231 1.31 -17.19 -6.47
N TYR A 232 1.34 -17.05 -5.15
CA TYR A 232 0.67 -15.92 -4.49
C TYR A 232 1.36 -14.57 -4.71
N SER A 233 2.67 -14.56 -4.89
CA SER A 233 3.37 -13.38 -5.37
C SER A 233 2.82 -12.95 -6.74
N ASP A 234 2.72 -13.89 -7.68
CA ASP A 234 2.17 -13.60 -9.01
C ASP A 234 0.71 -13.13 -8.96
N VAL A 235 -0.11 -13.74 -8.08
CA VAL A 235 -1.52 -13.35 -7.87
C VAL A 235 -1.62 -11.91 -7.33
N ALA A 236 -0.79 -11.54 -6.36
CA ALA A 236 -0.78 -10.20 -5.80
C ALA A 236 -0.30 -9.16 -6.83
N LEU A 237 0.75 -9.47 -7.59
CA LEU A 237 1.24 -8.63 -8.68
C LEU A 237 0.19 -8.46 -9.78
N GLU A 238 -0.53 -9.53 -10.15
CA GLU A 238 -1.61 -9.47 -11.12
C GLU A 238 -2.79 -8.60 -10.61
N PHE A 239 -3.12 -8.70 -9.33
CA PHE A 239 -4.15 -7.87 -8.71
C PHE A 239 -3.76 -6.38 -8.66
N PHE A 240 -2.50 -6.08 -8.35
CA PHE A 240 -1.96 -4.73 -8.45
C PHE A 240 -2.03 -4.22 -9.89
N ARG A 241 -1.50 -4.99 -10.85
CA ARG A 241 -1.46 -4.66 -12.28
C ARG A 241 -2.85 -4.38 -12.85
N MET A 242 -3.83 -5.18 -12.49
CA MET A 242 -5.22 -4.99 -12.90
C MET A 242 -5.75 -3.60 -12.56
N GLN A 243 -5.53 -3.10 -11.35
CA GLN A 243 -5.97 -1.78 -10.94
C GLN A 243 -5.09 -0.67 -11.53
N ARG A 244 -3.76 -0.84 -11.54
CA ARG A 244 -2.83 0.08 -12.20
C ARG A 244 -3.21 0.32 -13.66
N ASP A 245 -3.50 -0.72 -14.40
CA ASP A 245 -3.83 -0.64 -15.82
C ASP A 245 -5.14 0.13 -16.04
N VAL A 246 -6.11 0.00 -15.14
CA VAL A 246 -7.32 0.82 -15.14
C VAL A 246 -6.99 2.30 -14.95
N VAL A 247 -6.14 2.65 -13.97
CA VAL A 247 -5.70 4.03 -13.74
C VAL A 247 -4.97 4.56 -14.96
N LYS A 248 -3.99 3.80 -15.49
CA LYS A 248 -3.18 4.22 -16.65
C LYS A 248 -3.98 4.35 -17.94
N ALA A 249 -5.01 3.55 -18.14
CA ALA A 249 -5.90 3.68 -19.29
C ALA A 249 -6.75 4.96 -19.25
N VAL A 250 -7.16 5.40 -18.06
CA VAL A 250 -8.01 6.60 -17.86
C VAL A 250 -7.18 7.87 -17.69
N ALA A 251 -6.07 7.76 -16.95
CA ALA A 251 -5.21 8.87 -16.53
C ALA A 251 -3.72 8.50 -16.71
N PRO A 252 -3.20 8.40 -17.94
CA PRO A 252 -1.85 7.88 -18.23
C PRO A 252 -0.72 8.67 -17.56
N GLY A 253 -0.94 9.95 -17.25
CA GLY A 253 0.03 10.81 -16.56
C GLY A 253 0.02 10.69 -15.03
N MET A 254 -0.95 9.97 -14.43
CA MET A 254 -1.00 9.80 -12.98
C MET A 254 0.08 8.84 -12.51
N THR A 255 0.77 9.21 -11.43
CA THR A 255 1.71 8.33 -10.74
C THR A 255 0.96 7.19 -10.04
N VAL A 256 1.43 5.96 -10.17
CA VAL A 256 0.84 4.79 -9.53
C VAL A 256 1.89 4.08 -8.67
N THR A 257 1.50 3.80 -7.42
CA THR A 257 2.31 3.09 -6.43
C THR A 257 1.44 2.12 -5.62
N THR A 258 2.05 1.33 -4.75
CA THR A 258 1.43 0.64 -3.62
C THR A 258 2.41 0.61 -2.46
N ASN A 259 1.92 0.64 -1.22
CA ASN A 259 2.77 0.56 -0.04
C ASN A 259 3.05 -0.90 0.36
N ILE A 260 4.30 -1.18 0.72
CA ILE A 260 4.72 -2.48 1.25
C ILE A 260 4.74 -2.36 2.77
N GLY A 261 3.98 -3.22 3.45
CA GLY A 261 3.88 -3.20 4.91
C GLY A 261 5.15 -3.66 5.64
N GLY A 262 5.14 -3.52 6.97
CA GLY A 262 6.14 -4.08 7.86
C GLY A 262 7.56 -3.61 7.60
N SER A 263 7.78 -2.32 7.40
CA SER A 263 9.10 -1.73 7.08
C SER A 263 9.76 -2.33 5.84
N GLY A 264 8.94 -2.73 4.86
CA GLY A 264 9.41 -3.26 3.58
C GLY A 264 9.77 -4.75 3.58
N PHE A 265 9.56 -5.48 4.69
CA PHE A 265 9.93 -6.89 4.80
C PHE A 265 8.75 -7.85 4.83
N VAL A 266 7.57 -7.37 5.25
CA VAL A 266 6.38 -8.21 5.40
C VAL A 266 5.56 -8.13 4.12
N THR A 267 5.94 -8.94 3.14
CA THR A 267 5.16 -9.14 1.92
C THR A 267 5.48 -10.49 1.32
N THR A 268 4.53 -11.07 0.61
CA THR A 268 4.75 -12.27 -0.22
C THR A 268 5.10 -11.93 -1.65
N MET A 269 5.04 -10.65 -2.03
CA MET A 269 5.33 -10.20 -3.40
C MET A 269 6.83 -10.19 -3.67
N ASN A 270 7.20 -10.56 -4.90
CA ASN A 270 8.54 -10.32 -5.43
C ASN A 270 8.75 -8.81 -5.63
N LEU A 271 9.60 -8.20 -4.79
CA LEU A 271 9.81 -6.75 -4.79
C LEU A 271 10.45 -6.22 -6.09
N TYR A 272 11.26 -7.02 -6.77
CA TYR A 272 11.85 -6.62 -8.05
C TYR A 272 10.80 -6.53 -9.15
N GLU A 273 9.91 -7.52 -9.23
CA GLU A 273 8.80 -7.49 -10.19
C GLU A 273 7.80 -6.36 -9.86
N LEU A 274 7.48 -6.15 -8.57
CA LEU A 274 6.64 -5.02 -8.15
C LEU A 274 7.28 -3.68 -8.53
N ALA A 275 8.59 -3.54 -8.36
CA ALA A 275 9.31 -2.31 -8.71
C ALA A 275 9.20 -1.97 -10.20
N ASP A 276 9.19 -2.98 -11.08
CA ASP A 276 8.99 -2.78 -12.52
C ASP A 276 7.56 -2.33 -12.85
N GLU A 277 6.59 -2.73 -12.05
CA GLU A 277 5.17 -2.41 -12.25
C GLU A 277 4.74 -1.04 -11.67
N CYS A 278 5.43 -0.53 -10.67
CA CYS A 278 5.16 0.77 -10.04
C CYS A 278 5.90 1.91 -10.75
N ASP A 279 5.32 3.12 -10.80
CA ASP A 279 6.07 4.32 -11.17
C ASP A 279 7.05 4.71 -10.06
N VAL A 280 6.63 4.55 -8.80
CA VAL A 280 7.43 4.77 -7.59
C VAL A 280 7.22 3.58 -6.66
N LEU A 281 8.30 3.00 -6.16
CA LEU A 281 8.21 1.97 -5.13
C LEU A 281 8.06 2.62 -3.76
N SER A 282 7.13 2.12 -2.95
CA SER A 282 6.87 2.69 -1.62
C SER A 282 6.67 1.61 -0.56
N PHE A 283 6.95 1.98 0.68
CA PHE A 283 6.83 1.11 1.84
C PHE A 283 6.45 1.89 3.09
N ASP A 284 5.94 1.20 4.10
CA ASP A 284 5.57 1.78 5.38
C ASP A 284 6.69 1.59 6.39
N ASN A 285 7.09 2.69 7.04
CA ASN A 285 8.21 2.71 7.97
C ASN A 285 7.74 2.82 9.42
N TYR A 286 7.70 1.66 10.09
CA TYR A 286 7.33 1.52 11.49
C TYR A 286 8.49 0.93 12.32
N PRO A 287 9.61 1.67 12.50
CA PRO A 287 10.84 1.10 13.05
C PRO A 287 10.76 0.68 14.53
N VAL A 288 9.74 1.15 15.27
CA VAL A 288 9.50 0.71 16.64
C VAL A 288 8.59 -0.53 16.69
N ASN A 289 7.79 -0.78 15.65
CA ASN A 289 6.92 -1.95 15.58
C ASN A 289 7.63 -3.17 14.99
N VAL A 290 8.47 -2.95 13.98
CA VAL A 290 9.22 -4.00 13.31
C VAL A 290 10.64 -3.97 13.84
N THR A 291 10.83 -4.60 14.97
CA THR A 291 12.14 -4.82 15.57
C THR A 291 12.80 -6.06 14.98
N LEU A 292 14.10 -6.21 15.15
CA LEU A 292 14.82 -7.44 14.81
C LEU A 292 14.24 -8.66 15.52
N GLU A 293 13.62 -8.50 16.70
CA GLU A 293 12.88 -9.53 17.40
C GLU A 293 11.78 -10.17 16.54
N HIS A 294 11.02 -9.36 15.80
CA HIS A 294 9.99 -9.86 14.87
C HIS A 294 10.57 -10.63 13.69
N LEU A 295 11.78 -10.28 13.26
CA LEU A 295 12.46 -10.95 12.15
C LEU A 295 13.15 -12.25 12.56
N TYR A 296 13.70 -12.31 13.77
CA TYR A 296 14.54 -13.43 14.22
C TYR A 296 13.95 -14.24 15.38
N GLY A 297 12.79 -13.82 15.92
CA GLY A 297 12.09 -14.53 16.98
C GLY A 297 12.80 -14.53 18.36
N ASN A 298 13.81 -13.69 18.55
CA ASN A 298 14.56 -13.56 19.80
C ASN A 298 14.40 -12.14 20.36
N ASP A 299 14.11 -12.04 21.65
CA ASP A 299 14.16 -10.76 22.38
C ASP A 299 15.62 -10.32 22.52
N ILE A 300 16.03 -9.39 21.67
CA ILE A 300 17.38 -8.81 21.69
C ILE A 300 17.47 -7.55 22.57
N GLY A 301 16.37 -7.22 23.28
CA GLY A 301 16.32 -6.14 24.29
C GLY A 301 16.48 -4.72 23.75
N HIS A 302 16.41 -4.52 22.44
CA HIS A 302 16.49 -3.20 21.80
C HIS A 302 15.20 -2.84 21.07
N PRO A 303 14.38 -1.98 21.65
CA PRO A 303 13.04 -1.64 21.13
C PRO A 303 13.07 -0.81 19.85
N PHE A 304 14.19 -0.16 19.55
CA PHE A 304 14.39 0.64 18.36
C PHE A 304 15.85 0.54 17.90
N ASP A 305 16.04 0.10 16.66
CA ASP A 305 17.34 0.11 16.00
C ASP A 305 17.31 1.11 14.83
N PRO A 306 18.10 2.22 14.89
CA PRO A 306 18.20 3.18 13.79
C PRO A 306 18.63 2.56 12.46
N ALA A 307 19.36 1.44 12.50
CA ALA A 307 19.77 0.73 11.28
C ALA A 307 18.60 0.12 10.51
N MET A 308 17.47 -0.16 11.16
CA MET A 308 16.31 -0.79 10.49
C MET A 308 15.73 0.10 9.39
N THR A 309 15.56 1.40 9.62
CA THR A 309 15.13 2.32 8.58
C THR A 309 16.12 2.33 7.40
N SER A 310 17.42 2.40 7.68
CA SER A 310 18.46 2.38 6.64
C SER A 310 18.47 1.06 5.86
N PHE A 311 18.27 -0.06 6.55
CA PHE A 311 18.19 -1.39 5.93
C PHE A 311 16.96 -1.50 5.00
N ALA A 312 15.77 -1.09 5.48
CA ALA A 312 14.56 -1.04 4.67
C ALA A 312 14.75 -0.18 3.41
N MET A 313 15.29 1.03 3.58
CA MET A 313 15.58 1.94 2.46
C MET A 313 16.51 1.32 1.41
N GLN A 314 17.53 0.56 1.83
CA GLN A 314 18.46 -0.10 0.91
C GLN A 314 17.77 -1.24 0.13
N ILE A 315 16.91 -2.02 0.76
CA ILE A 315 16.13 -3.07 0.07
C ILE A 315 15.24 -2.44 -1.01
N ILE A 316 14.49 -1.39 -0.65
CA ILE A 316 13.59 -0.70 -1.59
C ILE A 316 14.38 -0.07 -2.75
N ARG A 317 15.52 0.55 -2.47
CA ARG A 317 16.43 1.07 -3.51
C ARG A 317 16.98 -0.01 -4.41
N GLY A 318 17.21 -1.21 -3.90
CA GLY A 318 17.64 -2.36 -4.69
C GLY A 318 16.62 -2.75 -5.77
N GLY A 319 15.33 -2.59 -5.51
CA GLY A 319 14.27 -2.81 -6.48
C GLY A 319 14.14 -1.66 -7.50
N LYS A 320 14.18 -0.40 -7.02
CA LYS A 320 14.05 0.79 -7.88
C LYS A 320 14.92 1.93 -7.36
N SER A 321 15.96 2.25 -8.10
CA SER A 321 17.04 3.16 -7.68
C SER A 321 16.66 4.66 -7.64
N ARG A 322 15.51 5.03 -8.18
CA ARG A 322 15.06 6.43 -8.24
C ARG A 322 14.01 6.71 -7.18
N SER A 323 13.42 7.78 -7.04
CA SER A 323 12.43 8.22 -6.06
C SER A 323 11.75 7.10 -5.24
N ILE A 324 11.81 7.20 -3.92
CA ILE A 324 11.12 6.30 -2.96
C ILE A 324 10.07 7.11 -2.25
N TRP A 325 8.91 6.49 -1.96
CA TRP A 325 7.87 7.08 -1.12
C TRP A 325 7.68 6.27 0.16
N VAL A 326 7.34 6.97 1.23
CA VAL A 326 6.95 6.37 2.52
C VAL A 326 5.55 6.89 2.87
N PRO A 327 4.48 6.23 2.35
CA PRO A 327 3.10 6.66 2.55
C PRO A 327 2.61 6.52 3.99
N GLU A 328 3.34 5.77 4.82
CA GLU A 328 3.09 5.66 6.26
C GLU A 328 4.41 5.67 7.03
N ALA A 329 4.64 6.76 7.76
CA ALA A 329 5.79 6.89 8.66
C ALA A 329 5.30 6.98 10.11
N GLN A 330 5.88 6.20 10.99
CA GLN A 330 5.52 6.19 12.40
C GLN A 330 5.76 7.56 13.05
N ILE A 331 4.77 8.08 13.77
CA ILE A 331 4.88 9.31 14.60
C ILE A 331 4.57 9.03 16.07
N GLY A 332 3.82 7.97 16.33
CA GLY A 332 3.41 7.61 17.65
C GLY A 332 3.18 6.11 17.81
N ARG A 333 2.43 5.73 18.82
CA ARG A 333 2.03 4.34 19.05
C ARG A 333 1.11 3.88 17.91
N THR A 334 1.37 2.70 17.35
CA THR A 334 0.62 2.15 16.20
C THR A 334 -0.02 0.78 16.46
N ALA A 335 0.20 0.18 17.63
CA ALA A 335 -0.44 -1.09 18.01
C ALA A 335 -0.66 -1.18 19.51
N LEU A 336 -1.71 -1.89 19.93
CA LEU A 336 -1.97 -2.22 21.33
C LEU A 336 -0.83 -3.00 21.98
N THR A 337 -0.19 -3.86 21.19
CA THR A 337 0.91 -4.72 21.63
C THR A 337 2.26 -4.02 21.62
N GLN A 338 2.34 -2.80 21.09
CA GLN A 338 3.58 -2.04 21.10
C GLN A 338 4.01 -1.73 22.53
N LYS A 339 5.10 -2.34 22.99
CA LYS A 339 5.66 -2.17 24.33
C LYS A 339 6.39 -0.83 24.48
N GLU A 340 6.98 -0.36 23.39
CA GLU A 340 7.83 0.81 23.41
C GLU A 340 7.10 2.09 23.01
N ILE A 341 7.44 3.16 23.69
CA ILE A 341 6.97 4.51 23.35
C ILE A 341 7.90 5.10 22.30
N VAL A 342 7.30 5.68 21.25
CA VAL A 342 8.07 6.51 20.30
C VAL A 342 8.57 7.75 21.05
N LYS A 343 9.88 7.82 21.25
CA LYS A 343 10.50 8.93 21.95
C LYS A 343 10.63 10.13 21.03
N GLU A 344 10.61 11.32 21.62
CA GLU A 344 10.90 12.56 20.91
C GLU A 344 12.30 12.49 20.25
N GLY A 345 12.38 12.98 19.01
CA GLY A 345 13.58 12.89 18.18
C GLY A 345 13.67 11.60 17.33
N TYR A 346 12.94 10.51 17.67
CA TYR A 346 12.92 9.30 16.85
C TYR A 346 12.26 9.55 15.48
N PRO A 347 11.06 10.14 15.38
CA PRO A 347 10.46 10.51 14.11
C PRO A 347 11.35 11.41 13.26
N ARG A 348 12.04 12.36 13.90
CA ARG A 348 12.97 13.23 13.21
C ARG A 348 14.15 12.44 12.63
N LEU A 349 14.73 11.51 13.40
CA LEU A 349 15.85 10.68 12.93
C LEU A 349 15.49 9.88 11.69
N TRP A 350 14.43 9.06 11.73
CA TRP A 350 14.13 8.22 10.57
C TRP A 350 13.61 8.99 9.34
N ASN A 351 12.95 10.13 9.51
CA ASN A 351 12.57 10.97 8.37
C ASN A 351 13.79 11.59 7.67
N HIS A 352 14.82 12.00 8.43
CA HIS A 352 16.08 12.48 7.84
C HIS A 352 16.86 11.32 7.17
N GLN A 353 16.86 10.13 7.76
CA GLN A 353 17.41 8.94 7.10
C GLN A 353 16.68 8.68 5.78
N GLN A 354 15.34 8.68 5.75
CA GLN A 354 14.56 8.51 4.54
C GLN A 354 14.95 9.53 3.46
N LEU A 355 15.05 10.81 3.81
CA LEU A 355 15.48 11.86 2.87
C LEU A 355 16.90 11.58 2.33
N ALA A 356 17.84 11.21 3.20
CA ALA A 356 19.22 10.89 2.82
C ALA A 356 19.32 9.70 1.86
N TYR A 357 18.36 8.76 1.89
CA TYR A 357 18.25 7.65 0.95
C TYR A 357 17.43 7.95 -0.30
N GLY A 358 16.99 9.19 -0.50
CA GLY A 358 16.26 9.63 -1.70
C GLY A 358 14.75 9.55 -1.59
N CYS A 359 14.18 9.47 -0.37
CA CYS A 359 12.73 9.56 -0.18
C CYS A 359 12.21 10.94 -0.61
N ARG A 360 11.14 10.96 -1.41
CA ARG A 360 10.51 12.18 -1.94
C ARG A 360 9.13 12.45 -1.38
N LEU A 361 8.52 11.46 -0.73
CA LEU A 361 7.24 11.60 -0.05
C LEU A 361 7.31 10.82 1.25
N SER A 362 7.02 11.50 2.37
CA SER A 362 6.84 10.89 3.68
C SER A 362 5.57 11.43 4.33
N THR A 363 4.63 10.54 4.64
CA THR A 363 3.39 10.88 5.35
C THR A 363 3.35 10.18 6.70
N PHE A 364 3.13 10.96 7.75
CA PHE A 364 2.94 10.41 9.10
C PHE A 364 1.63 9.63 9.19
N PHE A 365 1.63 8.55 9.94
CA PHE A 365 0.43 7.76 10.19
C PHE A 365 0.02 7.83 11.67
N PRO A 366 -1.24 8.24 11.93
CA PRO A 366 -2.13 9.07 11.10
C PRO A 366 -2.00 10.57 11.40
N PHE A 367 -2.73 11.44 10.69
CA PHE A 367 -2.83 12.84 11.07
C PHE A 367 -3.52 13.01 12.43
N ARG A 368 -4.70 12.38 12.60
CA ARG A 368 -5.43 12.37 13.87
C ARG A 368 -5.41 11.00 14.51
N SER A 369 -5.24 10.99 15.84
CA SER A 369 -5.53 9.80 16.65
C SER A 369 -7.00 9.41 16.46
N PHE A 370 -7.26 8.12 16.30
CA PHE A 370 -8.62 7.62 16.12
C PHE A 370 -9.35 7.52 17.45
N ASP A 371 -10.62 7.98 17.49
CA ASP A 371 -11.46 7.93 18.68
C ASP A 371 -12.19 6.59 18.86
N SER A 372 -12.23 5.79 17.80
CA SER A 372 -12.96 4.51 17.77
C SER A 372 -12.42 3.60 16.66
N GLY A 373 -12.96 2.39 16.60
CA GLY A 373 -12.59 1.39 15.61
C GLY A 373 -11.36 0.57 15.97
N HIS A 374 -10.87 -0.20 15.01
CA HIS A 374 -9.77 -1.14 15.24
C HIS A 374 -8.45 -0.46 15.63
N GLU A 375 -8.25 0.78 15.20
CA GLU A 375 -7.01 1.53 15.39
C GLU A 375 -7.15 2.68 16.39
N HIS A 376 -8.18 2.65 17.24
CA HIS A 376 -8.50 3.73 18.19
C HIS A 376 -7.39 4.07 19.22
N LEU A 377 -6.37 3.24 19.33
CA LEU A 377 -5.21 3.52 20.19
C LEU A 377 -3.96 3.94 19.42
N MET A 378 -4.07 4.12 18.11
CA MET A 378 -2.98 4.65 17.31
C MET A 378 -2.87 6.17 17.52
N ALA A 379 -1.67 6.62 17.84
CA ALA A 379 -1.40 8.00 18.17
C ALA A 379 -0.96 8.78 16.93
N GLY A 380 -1.75 9.76 16.53
CA GLY A 380 -1.51 10.64 15.38
C GLY A 380 -0.62 11.85 15.69
N VAL A 381 -0.44 12.68 14.68
CA VAL A 381 0.17 14.01 14.79
C VAL A 381 -0.65 14.92 15.72
N MET A 382 -1.98 14.81 15.57
CA MET A 382 -2.97 15.52 16.38
C MET A 382 -3.82 14.53 17.19
N GLU A 383 -4.17 14.91 18.41
CA GLU A 383 -5.21 14.21 19.13
C GLU A 383 -6.62 14.71 18.71
N SER A 384 -7.65 13.95 19.10
CA SER A 384 -9.06 14.27 18.74
C SER A 384 -9.56 15.59 19.31
N ASP A 385 -9.01 16.04 20.42
CA ASP A 385 -9.41 17.28 21.13
C ASP A 385 -8.91 18.59 20.47
N ASN A 386 -8.25 18.51 19.32
CA ASN A 386 -7.67 19.65 18.60
C ASN A 386 -6.54 20.40 19.33
N VAL A 387 -5.99 19.83 20.40
CA VAL A 387 -4.89 20.45 21.13
C VAL A 387 -3.55 20.04 20.52
N LYS A 388 -2.74 21.02 20.12
CA LYS A 388 -1.38 20.80 19.60
C LYS A 388 -0.46 20.37 20.76
N ARG A 389 0.14 19.18 20.63
CA ARG A 389 1.10 18.62 21.60
C ARG A 389 2.48 18.44 20.98
N SER A 390 3.42 17.86 21.72
CA SER A 390 4.81 17.68 21.26
C SER A 390 4.93 17.04 19.88
N LYS A 391 4.12 16.00 19.58
CA LYS A 391 4.12 15.35 18.25
C LYS A 391 3.75 16.29 17.10
N PHE A 392 2.83 17.22 17.31
CA PHE A 392 2.50 18.23 16.30
C PHE A 392 3.70 19.14 16.01
N TYR A 393 4.36 19.63 17.04
CA TYR A 393 5.51 20.52 16.88
C TYR A 393 6.74 19.78 16.32
N GLU A 394 6.94 18.53 16.70
CA GLU A 394 7.98 17.69 16.10
C GLU A 394 7.72 17.43 14.60
N ALA A 395 6.49 17.07 14.22
CA ALA A 395 6.11 16.89 12.82
C ALA A 395 6.25 18.18 12.01
N GLN A 396 5.87 19.33 12.58
CA GLN A 396 6.06 20.66 11.99
C GLN A 396 7.53 20.95 11.72
N GLN A 397 8.38 20.71 12.71
CA GLN A 397 9.83 20.91 12.60
C GLN A 397 10.42 20.01 11.51
N ILE A 398 10.05 18.72 11.49
CA ILE A 398 10.51 17.76 10.49
C ILE A 398 10.12 18.23 9.09
N ALA A 399 8.85 18.58 8.87
CA ALA A 399 8.37 19.01 7.56
C ALA A 399 9.14 20.25 7.04
N LYS A 400 9.36 21.24 7.90
CA LYS A 400 10.14 22.42 7.58
C LYS A 400 11.59 22.06 7.21
N GLU A 401 12.26 21.28 8.05
CA GLU A 401 13.66 20.89 7.85
C GLU A 401 13.86 20.10 6.55
N LEU A 402 12.99 19.13 6.26
CA LEU A 402 13.10 18.32 5.03
C LEU A 402 12.94 19.18 3.78
N GLN A 403 12.00 20.12 3.78
CA GLN A 403 11.79 21.04 2.67
C GLN A 403 12.97 22.01 2.49
N GLU A 404 13.52 22.55 3.59
CA GLU A 404 14.69 23.43 3.56
C GLU A 404 15.95 22.68 3.07
N ILE A 405 16.20 21.46 3.56
CA ILE A 405 17.33 20.64 3.11
C ILE A 405 17.20 20.38 1.61
N TYR A 406 16.02 19.93 1.15
CA TYR A 406 15.80 19.66 -0.25
C TYR A 406 15.97 20.90 -1.13
N ALA A 407 15.47 22.06 -0.71
CA ALA A 407 15.64 23.32 -1.43
C ALA A 407 17.10 23.74 -1.59
N ARG A 408 17.99 23.33 -0.65
CA ARG A 408 19.44 23.65 -0.70
C ARG A 408 20.24 22.64 -1.50
N THR A 409 19.87 21.35 -1.42
CA THR A 409 20.68 20.26 -2.00
C THR A 409 20.20 19.83 -3.37
N GLY A 410 18.94 20.13 -3.72
CA GLY A 410 18.33 19.64 -4.94
C GLY A 410 18.13 18.12 -4.91
N GLU A 411 18.18 17.48 -6.07
CA GLU A 411 18.21 16.01 -6.15
C GLU A 411 19.58 15.50 -5.66
N MET A 412 19.57 14.79 -4.54
CA MET A 412 20.75 14.04 -4.09
C MET A 412 20.88 12.73 -4.85
#